data_91adbbc109057a8a4a78cf5a32d8d2e7
#
_entry.id   91adbbc109057a8a4a78cf5a32d8d2e7
#
_cell.length_a   1.000
_cell.length_b   1.000
_cell.length_c   1.000
_cell.angle_alpha   90.00
_cell.angle_beta   90.00
_cell.angle_gamma   90.00
#
_symmetry.space_group_name_H-M   'P 1'
#
loop_
_entity.id
_entity.type
_entity.pdbx_description
1 polymer ?
#
loop_
_entity_poly.entity_id
_entity_poly.type
_entity_poly.pdbx_seq_one_letter_code
_entity_poly.pdbx_strand_id
1 'polypeptide(L)'
;LSCSRSPELVQRSDIMEFMLDGTPVDTDSRNPYLERFIHGAAYEADPAAMAVVHSHAEEVLPYTITSQPLQPVIHSAGLMGPEPPVWDIAKNFGDTTLLVVNMDQGRDLARSLAGNRIALMRGHGFAATGRNLSEVVRVSVMLPRNARTLTTALQFGGVKPLSPGEVALRVDMDPNHKAFYRAWEYWATRAGCGDMLDGG
;
A
#
# COMPACT_ATOMS: atom_id res chain seq x y z
N LEU A 1 -1.73 6.22 -13.08
CA LEU A 1 -2.88 6.32 -12.16
C LEU A 1 -4.16 6.63 -12.92
N SER A 2 -5.32 6.39 -12.33
CA SER A 2 -6.58 6.89 -12.89
C SER A 2 -6.69 8.42 -12.73
N CYS A 3 -7.53 9.05 -13.55
CA CYS A 3 -8.04 10.38 -13.23
C CYS A 3 -8.86 10.33 -11.92
N SER A 4 -9.26 11.49 -11.40
CA SER A 4 -10.06 11.61 -10.17
C SER A 4 -11.45 11.00 -10.38
N ARG A 5 -11.59 9.72 -10.08
CA ARG A 5 -12.81 8.93 -10.23
C ARG A 5 -12.90 7.87 -9.11
N SER A 6 -14.13 7.45 -8.75
CA SER A 6 -14.32 6.34 -7.81
C SER A 6 -13.59 5.10 -8.30
N PRO A 7 -12.78 4.42 -7.46
CA PRO A 7 -12.01 3.25 -7.87
C PRO A 7 -12.84 2.15 -8.54
N GLU A 8 -14.06 1.91 -8.06
CA GLU A 8 -14.98 0.90 -8.62
C GLU A 8 -15.44 1.24 -10.06
N LEU A 9 -15.44 2.53 -10.42
CA LEU A 9 -15.90 3.00 -11.71
C LEU A 9 -14.77 3.25 -12.72
N VAL A 10 -13.52 3.05 -12.30
CA VAL A 10 -12.35 3.27 -13.18
C VAL A 10 -12.38 2.31 -14.37
N GLN A 11 -12.20 2.87 -15.55
CA GLN A 11 -12.05 2.15 -16.80
C GLN A 11 -10.65 2.37 -17.38
N ARG A 12 -10.27 1.57 -18.38
CA ARG A 12 -8.96 1.71 -19.04
C ARG A 12 -8.74 3.12 -19.61
N SER A 13 -9.79 3.77 -20.13
CA SER A 13 -9.76 5.14 -20.64
C SER A 13 -9.53 6.21 -19.57
N ASP A 14 -9.70 5.86 -18.29
CA ASP A 14 -9.48 6.80 -17.18
C ASP A 14 -8.03 6.82 -16.70
N ILE A 15 -7.21 5.89 -17.20
CA ILE A 15 -5.78 5.82 -16.83
C ILE A 15 -5.04 6.98 -17.49
N MET A 16 -4.26 7.69 -16.69
CA MET A 16 -3.42 8.81 -17.07
C MET A 16 -1.95 8.49 -16.77
N GLU A 17 -1.06 9.01 -17.60
CA GLU A 17 0.38 8.98 -17.36
C GLU A 17 0.81 10.23 -16.60
N PHE A 18 1.78 10.06 -15.68
CA PHE A 18 2.33 11.14 -14.87
C PHE A 18 3.87 11.07 -14.83
N MET A 19 4.49 12.22 -14.81
CA MET A 19 5.88 12.35 -14.37
C MET A 19 5.99 12.00 -12.88
N LEU A 20 7.18 11.68 -12.40
CA LEU A 20 7.39 11.33 -10.98
C LEU A 20 7.04 12.49 -10.02
N ASP A 21 7.12 13.72 -10.47
CA ASP A 21 6.69 14.90 -9.71
C ASP A 21 5.17 15.11 -9.65
N GLY A 22 4.40 14.18 -10.24
CA GLY A 22 2.95 14.24 -10.29
C GLY A 22 2.38 15.12 -11.41
N THR A 23 3.22 15.68 -12.29
CA THR A 23 2.75 16.43 -13.47
C THR A 23 2.13 15.45 -14.47
N PRO A 24 0.87 15.66 -14.93
CA PRO A 24 0.28 14.84 -15.97
C PRO A 24 1.07 14.97 -17.29
N VAL A 25 1.34 13.86 -17.95
CA VAL A 25 1.89 13.83 -19.32
C VAL A 25 0.78 14.12 -20.32
N ASP A 26 -0.42 13.58 -20.07
CA ASP A 26 -1.60 13.85 -20.87
C ASP A 26 -2.06 15.31 -20.68
N THR A 27 -2.32 16.00 -21.77
CA THR A 27 -2.74 17.42 -21.79
C THR A 27 -4.24 17.61 -21.93
N ASP A 28 -5.03 16.58 -21.66
CA ASP A 28 -6.49 16.62 -21.75
C ASP A 28 -7.15 17.28 -20.52
N SER A 29 -8.47 17.37 -20.54
CA SER A 29 -9.27 18.05 -19.51
C SER A 29 -9.61 17.18 -18.29
N ARG A 30 -9.09 15.95 -18.19
CA ARG A 30 -9.36 15.06 -17.06
C ARG A 30 -8.72 15.60 -15.79
N ASN A 31 -9.44 15.54 -14.67
CA ASN A 31 -8.89 15.94 -13.37
C ASN A 31 -7.90 14.88 -12.88
N PRO A 32 -6.63 15.22 -12.63
CA PRO A 32 -5.66 14.30 -12.05
C PRO A 32 -6.10 13.80 -10.67
N TYR A 33 -5.72 12.56 -10.31
CA TYR A 33 -5.89 12.07 -8.95
C TYR A 33 -5.12 12.97 -7.95
N LEU A 34 -5.79 13.38 -6.88
CA LEU A 34 -5.25 14.38 -5.96
C LEU A 34 -3.96 13.89 -5.29
N GLU A 35 -3.97 12.68 -4.75
CA GLU A 35 -2.85 12.11 -3.98
C GLU A 35 -1.83 11.34 -4.84
N ARG A 36 -1.72 11.67 -6.11
CA ARG A 36 -0.70 11.12 -7.04
C ARG A 36 0.73 11.31 -6.56
N PHE A 37 0.96 12.29 -5.71
CA PHE A 37 2.26 12.60 -5.12
C PHE A 37 2.77 11.49 -4.19
N ILE A 38 1.88 10.71 -3.57
CA ILE A 38 2.24 9.49 -2.82
C ILE A 38 2.96 8.51 -3.74
N HIS A 39 2.39 8.27 -4.93
CA HIS A 39 2.93 7.33 -5.90
C HIS A 39 4.24 7.83 -6.51
N GLY A 40 4.26 9.07 -7.00
CA GLY A 40 5.45 9.66 -7.60
C GLY A 40 6.64 9.65 -6.65
N ALA A 41 6.45 10.10 -5.40
CA ALA A 41 7.50 10.14 -4.40
C ALA A 41 7.98 8.74 -3.97
N ALA A 42 7.10 7.74 -3.92
CA ALA A 42 7.48 6.36 -3.63
C ALA A 42 8.37 5.78 -4.73
N TYR A 43 8.05 6.00 -6.01
CA TYR A 43 8.90 5.61 -7.14
C TYR A 43 10.23 6.37 -7.18
N GLU A 44 10.22 7.67 -6.84
CA GLU A 44 11.45 8.48 -6.77
C GLU A 44 12.40 7.96 -5.68
N ALA A 45 11.86 7.53 -4.54
CA ALA A 45 12.64 7.09 -3.38
C ALA A 45 13.18 5.67 -3.51
N ASP A 46 12.49 4.77 -4.22
CA ASP A 46 12.87 3.36 -4.37
C ASP A 46 12.77 2.92 -5.83
N PRO A 47 13.91 2.83 -6.55
CA PRO A 47 13.95 2.34 -7.93
C PRO A 47 13.48 0.87 -8.10
N ALA A 48 13.42 0.08 -7.02
CA ALA A 48 12.90 -1.29 -7.05
C ALA A 48 11.37 -1.34 -6.94
N ALA A 49 10.73 -0.24 -6.55
CA ALA A 49 9.27 -0.15 -6.53
C ALA A 49 8.72 -0.06 -7.95
N MET A 50 7.99 -1.08 -8.38
CA MET A 50 7.35 -1.15 -9.69
C MET A 50 5.83 -0.99 -9.63
N ALA A 51 5.27 -0.97 -8.41
CA ALA A 51 3.86 -0.75 -8.16
C ALA A 51 3.66 -0.09 -6.80
N VAL A 52 2.70 0.83 -6.71
CA VAL A 52 2.35 1.55 -5.47
C VAL A 52 0.84 1.52 -5.29
N VAL A 53 0.39 1.26 -4.07
CA VAL A 53 -1.02 1.36 -3.66
C VAL A 53 -1.12 2.30 -2.47
N HIS A 54 -2.09 3.19 -2.54
CA HIS A 54 -2.60 3.93 -1.38
C HIS A 54 -4.03 3.46 -1.10
N SER A 55 -4.37 3.27 0.19
CA SER A 55 -5.68 2.74 0.59
C SER A 55 -6.11 3.26 1.95
N HIS A 56 -7.42 3.51 2.08
CA HIS A 56 -8.09 3.94 3.31
C HIS A 56 -8.72 2.76 4.07
N ALA A 57 -8.08 1.58 4.09
CA ALA A 57 -8.61 0.40 4.77
C ALA A 57 -8.86 0.68 6.25
N GLU A 58 -10.11 0.55 6.68
CA GLU A 58 -10.56 0.91 8.03
C GLU A 58 -9.88 0.08 9.12
N GLU A 59 -9.56 -1.17 8.82
CA GLU A 59 -8.94 -2.09 9.79
C GLU A 59 -7.56 -1.66 10.26
N VAL A 60 -6.83 -0.85 9.46
CA VAL A 60 -5.51 -0.36 9.86
C VAL A 60 -5.58 0.94 10.67
N LEU A 61 -6.69 1.68 10.61
CA LEU A 61 -6.82 3.00 11.25
C LEU A 61 -6.53 2.98 12.76
N PRO A 62 -7.00 1.99 13.55
CA PRO A 62 -6.69 1.92 14.98
C PRO A 62 -5.18 1.95 15.26
N TYR A 63 -4.38 1.31 14.41
CA TYR A 63 -2.92 1.23 14.54
C TYR A 63 -2.20 2.51 14.11
N THR A 64 -2.90 3.41 13.42
CA THR A 64 -2.34 4.72 13.00
C THR A 64 -2.51 5.81 14.06
N ILE A 65 -3.41 5.60 15.02
CA ILE A 65 -3.85 6.62 16.01
C ILE A 65 -3.67 6.17 17.46
N THR A 66 -3.12 4.98 17.68
CA THR A 66 -2.81 4.46 19.02
C THR A 66 -1.34 4.08 19.12
N SER A 67 -0.88 3.75 20.32
CA SER A 67 0.46 3.20 20.55
C SER A 67 0.57 1.69 20.27
N GLN A 68 -0.52 1.02 19.90
CA GLN A 68 -0.48 -0.40 19.56
C GLN A 68 0.18 -0.59 18.20
N PRO A 69 1.32 -1.29 18.08
CA PRO A 69 1.97 -1.53 16.79
C PRO A 69 1.18 -2.54 15.95
N LEU A 70 1.20 -2.34 14.62
CA LEU A 70 0.67 -3.31 13.68
C LEU A 70 1.74 -4.36 13.35
N GLN A 71 1.66 -5.50 14.02
CA GLN A 71 2.61 -6.60 13.84
C GLN A 71 2.00 -7.73 13.01
N PRO A 72 2.80 -8.48 12.20
CA PRO A 72 2.32 -9.63 11.46
C PRO A 72 2.00 -10.79 12.42
N VAL A 73 0.76 -11.27 12.39
CA VAL A 73 0.28 -12.39 13.22
C VAL A 73 -0.23 -13.57 12.38
N ILE A 74 -0.38 -13.38 11.07
CA ILE A 74 -0.73 -14.44 10.13
C ILE A 74 0.41 -14.65 9.11
N HIS A 75 0.68 -15.89 8.72
CA HIS A 75 1.80 -16.24 7.83
C HIS A 75 1.79 -15.46 6.50
N SER A 76 0.61 -15.18 5.95
CA SER A 76 0.44 -14.47 4.68
C SER A 76 0.75 -12.98 4.78
N ALA A 77 0.76 -12.41 5.99
CA ALA A 77 1.10 -11.01 6.23
C ALA A 77 2.60 -10.78 6.49
N GLY A 78 3.42 -11.81 6.57
CA GLY A 78 4.87 -11.64 6.76
C GLY A 78 5.54 -10.79 5.68
N LEU A 79 4.93 -10.66 4.49
CA LEU A 79 5.39 -9.75 3.42
C LEU A 79 5.32 -8.26 3.80
N MET A 80 4.53 -7.88 4.78
CA MET A 80 4.42 -6.49 5.23
C MET A 80 5.67 -5.98 5.97
N GLY A 81 6.58 -6.87 6.31
CA GLY A 81 7.70 -6.57 7.20
C GLY A 81 7.34 -6.73 8.67
N PRO A 82 8.26 -6.44 9.59
CA PRO A 82 8.05 -6.70 11.02
C PRO A 82 7.03 -5.76 11.66
N GLU A 83 7.12 -4.48 11.36
CA GLU A 83 6.26 -3.43 11.92
C GLU A 83 6.29 -2.20 10.99
N PRO A 84 5.20 -1.95 10.25
CA PRO A 84 5.13 -0.75 9.41
C PRO A 84 5.22 0.52 10.25
N PRO A 85 6.06 1.50 9.87
CA PRO A 85 6.12 2.79 10.54
C PRO A 85 4.81 3.57 10.37
N VAL A 86 4.48 4.40 11.36
CA VAL A 86 3.38 5.36 11.26
C VAL A 86 3.94 6.73 10.90
N TRP A 87 3.60 7.20 9.71
CA TRP A 87 3.85 8.56 9.27
C TRP A 87 2.74 9.49 9.75
N ASP A 88 3.14 10.63 10.29
CA ASP A 88 2.24 11.69 10.71
C ASP A 88 2.61 13.00 10.01
N ILE A 89 1.76 13.43 9.08
CA ILE A 89 1.95 14.65 8.30
C ILE A 89 2.10 15.89 9.19
N ALA A 90 1.42 15.91 10.34
CA ALA A 90 1.46 17.07 11.24
C ALA A 90 2.84 17.33 11.85
N LYS A 91 3.71 16.31 11.93
CA LYS A 91 5.06 16.47 12.48
C LYS A 91 5.90 17.49 11.72
N ASN A 92 5.73 17.55 10.39
CA ASN A 92 6.56 18.40 9.52
C ASN A 92 5.76 19.51 8.82
N PHE A 93 4.42 19.41 8.76
CA PHE A 93 3.57 20.34 8.01
C PHE A 93 2.49 21.02 8.87
N GLY A 94 2.44 20.74 10.18
CA GLY A 94 1.41 21.28 11.08
C GLY A 94 0.02 20.77 10.74
N ASP A 95 -1.01 21.57 11.07
CA ASP A 95 -2.39 21.22 10.80
C ASP A 95 -2.69 21.23 9.30
N THR A 96 -3.14 20.11 8.77
CA THR A 96 -3.48 19.92 7.36
C THR A 96 -4.83 19.19 7.21
N THR A 97 -5.28 18.96 5.99
CA THR A 97 -6.43 18.08 5.70
C THR A 97 -6.09 16.58 5.83
N LEU A 98 -4.88 16.21 6.23
CA LEU A 98 -4.27 14.88 6.21
C LEU A 98 -4.04 14.30 4.80
N LEU A 99 -4.42 15.00 3.73
CA LEU A 99 -4.19 14.58 2.35
C LEU A 99 -2.77 14.95 1.90
N VAL A 100 -2.19 14.14 1.05
CA VAL A 100 -0.87 14.38 0.41
C VAL A 100 -1.10 15.10 -0.91
N VAL A 101 -0.94 16.42 -0.92
CA VAL A 101 -1.35 17.28 -2.04
C VAL A 101 -0.19 17.91 -2.81
N ASN A 102 1.05 17.61 -2.43
CA ASN A 102 2.26 18.08 -3.12
C ASN A 102 3.44 17.12 -2.91
N MET A 103 4.51 17.32 -3.69
CA MET A 103 5.70 16.45 -3.64
C MET A 103 6.47 16.52 -2.34
N ASP A 104 6.48 17.64 -1.62
CA ASP A 104 7.20 17.75 -0.34
C ASP A 104 6.57 16.83 0.69
N GLN A 105 5.25 16.80 0.78
CA GLN A 105 4.50 15.85 1.62
C GLN A 105 4.68 14.40 1.15
N GLY A 106 4.64 14.16 -0.17
CA GLY A 106 4.90 12.84 -0.75
C GLY A 106 6.29 12.31 -0.41
N ARG A 107 7.33 13.14 -0.57
CA ARG A 107 8.72 12.78 -0.23
C ARG A 107 8.91 12.56 1.27
N ASP A 108 8.19 13.30 2.10
CA ASP A 108 8.21 13.09 3.56
C ASP A 108 7.61 11.73 3.94
N LEU A 109 6.47 11.37 3.36
CA LEU A 109 5.90 10.02 3.51
C LEU A 109 6.86 8.95 2.95
N ALA A 110 7.45 9.17 1.78
CA ALA A 110 8.35 8.21 1.13
C ALA A 110 9.59 7.89 1.98
N ARG A 111 10.08 8.83 2.82
CA ARG A 111 11.13 8.53 3.82
C ARG A 111 10.71 7.46 4.82
N SER A 112 9.43 7.39 5.16
CA SER A 112 8.89 6.31 6.02
C SER A 112 8.78 4.98 5.30
N LEU A 113 8.72 4.97 3.96
CA LEU A 113 8.79 3.76 3.13
C LEU A 113 10.23 3.25 2.96
N ALA A 114 11.26 4.07 3.26
CA ALA A 114 12.64 3.68 3.05
C ALA A 114 12.99 2.42 3.86
N GLY A 115 13.29 1.32 3.15
CA GLY A 115 13.52 -0.01 3.74
C GLY A 115 12.26 -0.75 4.21
N ASN A 116 11.08 -0.16 4.06
CA ASN A 116 9.79 -0.75 4.41
C ASN A 116 8.89 -0.83 3.16
N ARG A 117 8.06 -1.86 3.08
CA ARG A 117 7.08 -2.00 2.00
C ARG A 117 5.79 -1.22 2.26
N ILE A 118 5.56 -0.83 3.50
CA ILE A 118 4.34 -0.19 3.96
C ILE A 118 4.71 0.96 4.89
N ALA A 119 4.02 2.07 4.74
CA ALA A 119 3.93 3.12 5.75
C ALA A 119 2.45 3.35 6.08
N LEU A 120 2.12 3.30 7.35
CA LEU A 120 0.80 3.70 7.85
C LEU A 120 0.74 5.23 7.89
N MET A 121 -0.43 5.78 7.62
CA MET A 121 -0.66 7.22 7.61
C MET A 121 -1.65 7.58 8.71
N ARG A 122 -1.24 8.40 9.67
CA ARG A 122 -2.05 8.74 10.86
C ARG A 122 -3.45 9.23 10.48
N GLY A 123 -4.48 8.52 10.95
CA GLY A 123 -5.90 8.87 10.74
C GLY A 123 -6.35 8.84 9.29
N HIS A 124 -5.59 8.18 8.37
CA HIS A 124 -5.84 8.25 6.94
C HIS A 124 -5.89 6.85 6.29
N GLY A 125 -4.87 6.03 6.48
CA GLY A 125 -4.77 4.72 5.84
C GLY A 125 -3.34 4.22 5.76
N PHE A 126 -2.93 3.77 4.56
CA PHE A 126 -1.56 3.32 4.31
C PHE A 126 -1.12 3.56 2.87
N ALA A 127 0.19 3.62 2.65
CA ALA A 127 0.84 3.48 1.36
C ALA A 127 1.67 2.19 1.35
N ALA A 128 1.67 1.48 0.22
CA ALA A 128 2.43 0.25 0.05
C ALA A 128 3.15 0.23 -1.31
N THR A 129 4.34 -0.37 -1.33
CA THR A 129 5.14 -0.60 -2.54
C THR A 129 5.28 -2.10 -2.83
N GLY A 130 5.49 -2.43 -4.09
CA GLY A 130 5.77 -3.79 -4.54
C GLY A 130 6.68 -3.82 -5.76
N ARG A 131 7.40 -4.92 -5.93
CA ARG A 131 8.29 -5.17 -7.08
C ARG A 131 7.51 -5.52 -8.35
N ASN A 132 6.21 -5.79 -8.23
CA ASN A 132 5.25 -5.96 -9.31
C ASN A 132 3.82 -5.74 -8.79
N LEU A 133 2.83 -5.74 -9.70
CA LEU A 133 1.42 -5.54 -9.35
C LEU A 133 0.87 -6.62 -8.42
N SER A 134 1.20 -7.89 -8.66
CA SER A 134 0.69 -8.98 -7.85
C SER A 134 1.19 -8.93 -6.41
N GLU A 135 2.42 -8.49 -6.19
CA GLU A 135 3.00 -8.31 -4.86
C GLU A 135 2.32 -7.17 -4.10
N VAL A 136 2.18 -5.98 -4.70
CA VAL A 136 1.56 -4.84 -4.02
C VAL A 136 0.10 -5.10 -3.71
N VAL A 137 -0.66 -5.74 -4.61
CA VAL A 137 -2.05 -6.15 -4.35
C VAL A 137 -2.11 -7.16 -3.22
N ARG A 138 -1.21 -8.15 -3.20
CA ARG A 138 -1.14 -9.13 -2.11
C ARG A 138 -0.88 -8.47 -0.76
N VAL A 139 0.09 -7.57 -0.68
CA VAL A 139 0.37 -6.80 0.54
C VAL A 139 -0.85 -6.02 0.97
N SER A 140 -1.49 -5.30 0.04
CA SER A 140 -2.66 -4.46 0.31
C SER A 140 -3.90 -5.24 0.75
N VAL A 141 -4.08 -6.49 0.29
CA VAL A 141 -5.17 -7.36 0.73
C VAL A 141 -4.87 -8.02 2.08
N MET A 142 -3.60 -8.40 2.32
CA MET A 142 -3.24 -9.12 3.55
C MET A 142 -3.06 -8.20 4.75
N LEU A 143 -2.67 -6.94 4.55
CA LEU A 143 -2.51 -5.97 5.62
C LEU A 143 -3.80 -5.74 6.43
N PRO A 144 -4.96 -5.40 5.82
CA PRO A 144 -6.22 -5.25 6.56
C PRO A 144 -6.68 -6.55 7.24
N ARG A 145 -6.47 -7.71 6.59
CA ARG A 145 -6.79 -9.01 7.19
C ARG A 145 -5.97 -9.27 8.44
N ASN A 146 -4.66 -8.97 8.38
CA ASN A 146 -3.78 -9.08 9.53
C ASN A 146 -4.20 -8.12 10.65
N ALA A 147 -4.49 -6.86 10.32
CA ALA A 147 -4.95 -5.86 11.27
C ALA A 147 -6.22 -6.32 12.02
N ARG A 148 -7.21 -6.82 11.30
CA ARG A 148 -8.45 -7.38 11.89
C ARG A 148 -8.18 -8.57 12.80
N THR A 149 -7.31 -9.50 12.36
CA THR A 149 -6.93 -10.67 13.16
C THR A 149 -6.22 -10.23 14.44
N LEU A 150 -5.26 -9.30 14.34
CA LEU A 150 -4.53 -8.77 15.49
C LEU A 150 -5.47 -8.05 16.46
N THR A 151 -6.37 -7.18 15.96
CA THR A 151 -7.38 -6.49 16.79
C THR A 151 -8.23 -7.48 17.59
N THR A 152 -8.68 -8.56 16.93
CA THR A 152 -9.47 -9.60 17.60
C THR A 152 -8.62 -10.37 18.61
N ALA A 153 -7.39 -10.73 18.27
CA ALA A 153 -6.50 -11.48 19.16
C ALA A 153 -6.15 -10.71 20.44
N LEU A 154 -5.97 -9.39 20.34
CA LEU A 154 -5.69 -8.52 21.50
C LEU A 154 -6.83 -8.54 22.54
N GLN A 155 -8.05 -8.85 22.12
CA GLN A 155 -9.20 -8.99 23.05
C GLN A 155 -9.13 -10.28 23.87
N PHE A 156 -8.40 -11.30 23.39
CA PHE A 156 -8.23 -12.57 24.10
C PHE A 156 -7.02 -12.59 25.03
N GLY A 157 -6.18 -11.55 25.02
CA GLY A 157 -4.99 -11.45 25.85
C GLY A 157 -3.70 -11.28 25.09
N GLY A 158 -2.61 -11.91 25.55
CA GLY A 158 -1.28 -11.79 24.91
C GLY A 158 -1.23 -12.35 23.50
N VAL A 159 -0.62 -11.61 22.58
CA VAL A 159 -0.44 -12.01 21.19
C VAL A 159 0.99 -12.45 20.95
N LYS A 160 1.19 -13.52 20.15
CA LYS A 160 2.50 -13.96 19.66
C LYS A 160 2.61 -13.61 18.17
N PRO A 161 3.28 -12.51 17.80
CA PRO A 161 3.56 -12.17 16.41
C PRO A 161 4.50 -13.18 15.74
N LEU A 162 4.59 -13.10 14.40
CA LEU A 162 5.66 -13.80 13.69
C LEU A 162 7.02 -13.31 14.18
N SER A 163 7.95 -14.24 14.32
CA SER A 163 9.32 -13.89 14.70
C SER A 163 10.02 -13.11 13.57
N PRO A 164 11.09 -12.33 13.89
CA PRO A 164 11.87 -11.67 12.85
C PRO A 164 12.38 -12.62 11.75
N GLY A 165 12.76 -13.84 12.13
CA GLY A 165 13.21 -14.87 11.17
C GLY A 165 12.06 -15.34 10.25
N GLU A 166 10.86 -15.58 10.80
CA GLU A 166 9.68 -15.94 10.00
C GLU A 166 9.28 -14.81 9.03
N VAL A 167 9.41 -13.56 9.46
CA VAL A 167 9.17 -12.39 8.60
C VAL A 167 10.22 -12.31 7.49
N ALA A 168 11.52 -12.42 7.81
CA ALA A 168 12.60 -12.35 6.84
C ALA A 168 12.42 -13.39 5.72
N LEU A 169 12.11 -14.64 6.08
CA LEU A 169 11.83 -15.71 5.11
C LEU A 169 10.65 -15.38 4.16
N ARG A 170 9.72 -14.51 4.57
CA ARG A 170 8.58 -14.09 3.73
C ARG A 170 8.90 -12.89 2.87
N VAL A 171 9.64 -11.92 3.41
CA VAL A 171 10.05 -10.71 2.68
C VAL A 171 10.99 -11.07 1.52
N ASP A 172 11.87 -12.05 1.72
CA ASP A 172 12.87 -12.48 0.73
C ASP A 172 12.31 -13.41 -0.35
N MET A 173 11.06 -13.84 -0.24
CA MET A 173 10.45 -14.69 -1.27
C MET A 173 10.40 -13.99 -2.63
N ASP A 174 10.65 -14.76 -3.68
CA ASP A 174 10.47 -14.31 -5.07
C ASP A 174 9.03 -13.80 -5.29
N PRO A 175 8.83 -12.55 -5.73
CA PRO A 175 7.50 -12.00 -5.99
C PRO A 175 6.73 -12.77 -7.07
N ASN A 176 7.44 -13.51 -7.94
CA ASN A 176 6.85 -14.34 -9.00
C ASN A 176 6.67 -15.80 -8.58
N HIS A 177 6.89 -16.13 -7.30
CA HIS A 177 6.72 -17.50 -6.83
C HIS A 177 5.28 -18.01 -7.05
N LYS A 178 5.14 -19.23 -7.57
CA LYS A 178 3.82 -19.84 -7.94
C LYS A 178 2.77 -19.79 -6.81
N ALA A 179 3.19 -19.86 -5.55
CA ALA A 179 2.26 -19.76 -4.41
C ALA A 179 1.60 -18.36 -4.31
N PHE A 180 2.25 -17.32 -4.85
CA PHE A 180 1.68 -15.97 -4.90
C PHE A 180 0.73 -15.82 -6.07
N TYR A 181 1.04 -16.44 -7.21
CA TYR A 181 0.22 -16.38 -8.41
C TYR A 181 -1.21 -16.90 -8.19
N ARG A 182 -1.40 -17.98 -7.43
CA ARG A 182 -2.73 -18.50 -7.09
C ARG A 182 -3.66 -17.48 -6.43
N ALA A 183 -3.13 -16.63 -5.56
CA ALA A 183 -3.91 -15.57 -4.94
C ALA A 183 -4.23 -14.45 -5.94
N TRP A 184 -3.28 -14.11 -6.80
CA TRP A 184 -3.46 -13.16 -7.89
C TRP A 184 -4.54 -13.61 -8.86
N GLU A 185 -4.51 -14.86 -9.35
CA GLU A 185 -5.55 -15.46 -10.19
C GLU A 185 -6.94 -15.34 -9.56
N TYR A 186 -7.04 -15.69 -8.28
CA TYR A 186 -8.30 -15.61 -7.55
C TYR A 186 -8.83 -14.17 -7.48
N TRP A 187 -7.99 -13.20 -7.12
CA TRP A 187 -8.44 -11.80 -7.00
C TRP A 187 -8.74 -11.17 -8.36
N ALA A 188 -7.94 -11.42 -9.37
CA ALA A 188 -8.19 -10.93 -10.72
C ALA A 188 -9.52 -11.48 -11.28
N THR A 189 -9.76 -12.79 -11.12
CA THR A 189 -11.03 -13.42 -11.51
C THR A 189 -12.22 -12.81 -10.76
N ARG A 190 -12.07 -12.59 -9.45
CA ARG A 190 -13.12 -11.94 -8.64
C ARG A 190 -13.40 -10.50 -9.04
N ALA A 191 -12.40 -9.79 -9.55
CA ALA A 191 -12.51 -8.43 -10.06
C ALA A 191 -13.02 -8.36 -11.51
N GLY A 192 -13.35 -9.51 -12.15
CA GLY A 192 -13.77 -9.55 -13.55
C GLY A 192 -12.66 -9.35 -14.56
N CYS A 193 -11.40 -9.52 -14.13
CA CYS A 193 -10.19 -9.35 -14.97
C CYS A 193 -9.47 -10.69 -15.23
N GLY A 194 -10.16 -11.81 -15.09
CA GLY A 194 -9.59 -13.16 -15.26
C GLY A 194 -9.04 -13.41 -16.66
N ASP A 195 -9.66 -12.85 -17.67
CA ASP A 195 -9.27 -12.90 -19.08
C ASP A 195 -7.94 -12.16 -19.37
N MET A 196 -7.49 -11.29 -18.46
CA MET A 196 -6.22 -10.57 -18.58
C MET A 196 -5.03 -11.39 -18.05
N LEU A 197 -5.26 -12.53 -17.43
CA LEU A 197 -4.22 -13.38 -16.83
C LEU A 197 -3.49 -14.24 -17.87
N ASP A 198 -4.15 -14.57 -18.99
CA ASP A 198 -3.65 -15.47 -20.03
C ASP A 198 -2.76 -14.79 -21.08
N GLY A 199 -2.49 -13.50 -20.91
CA GLY A 199 -1.72 -12.65 -21.85
C GLY A 199 -0.29 -12.32 -21.42
N GLY A 200 0.28 -13.07 -20.45
CA GLY A 200 1.64 -12.86 -19.94
C GLY A 200 2.57 -14.03 -20.17
#